data_47e5a8cf5d19c70d263c6e231da37cc0
#
_entry.id   47e5a8cf5d19c70d263c6e231da37cc0
#
_cell.length_a   1.000
_cell.length_b   1.000
_cell.length_c   1.000
_cell.angle_alpha   90.00
_cell.angle_beta   90.00
_cell.angle_gamma   90.00
#
_symmetry.space_group_name_H-M   'P 1'
#
loop_
_entity.id
_entity.type
_entity.pdbx_description
1 polymer ?
#
loop_
_entity_poly.entity_id
_entity_poly.type
_entity_poly.pdbx_seq_one_letter_code
_entity_poly.pdbx_strand_id
1 'polypeptide(L)'
;ILVEGVTKLGGIHFNNRTEAQAENLRKMFLAMASDIRVVLVKLADRLHNMRTIEWLNDEKKLRIARETREIYAPLANRLGINRFKWELEDLAFKFLEPKEYLDLKDQIAVKRSDREKRLKVTLNLMKENLISAGLKNFEITGRPKHLYGIWSKMERQQKHFHEIYDVAALRIIVDNSDSCYRALAVVHDTFKPIPGRFKDYIGLPKPNGYQSLHTSVIGRHRPIEVQIRTTSMHQIAEYGIAAHWQYKEGGSPAKSNAERFNWLRQ
;
A
#
# COMPACT_ATOMS: atom_id res chain seq x y z
N ILE A 1 -12.65 20.93 17.36
CA ILE A 1 -11.89 19.66 17.49
C ILE A 1 -11.13 19.33 16.21
N LEU A 2 -11.78 19.19 15.01
CA LEU A 2 -11.06 18.88 13.77
C LEU A 2 -10.05 19.95 13.38
N VAL A 3 -10.47 21.22 13.38
CA VAL A 3 -9.60 22.35 13.03
C VAL A 3 -8.43 22.48 14.01
N GLU A 4 -8.66 22.37 15.29
CA GLU A 4 -7.62 22.42 16.33
C GLU A 4 -6.62 21.24 16.19
N GLY A 5 -7.10 20.03 15.92
CA GLY A 5 -6.24 18.84 15.74
C GLY A 5 -5.39 18.92 14.48
N VAL A 6 -5.81 19.67 13.45
CA VAL A 6 -5.08 19.84 12.18
C VAL A 6 -4.17 21.05 12.21
N THR A 7 -4.47 22.09 13.02
CA THR A 7 -3.72 23.34 13.07
C THR A 7 -2.37 23.15 13.79
N LYS A 8 -1.31 23.69 13.22
CA LYS A 8 -0.01 23.77 13.89
C LYS A 8 -0.13 24.65 15.14
N LEU A 9 0.60 24.30 16.20
CA LEU A 9 0.70 25.11 17.39
C LEU A 9 1.23 26.51 17.07
N GLY A 10 0.34 27.48 17.02
CA GLY A 10 0.70 28.88 17.08
C GLY A 10 0.97 29.29 18.53
N GLY A 11 2.08 29.95 18.80
CA GLY A 11 2.30 30.68 20.04
C GLY A 11 3.13 30.00 21.14
N ILE A 12 3.68 28.81 20.95
CA ILE A 12 4.65 28.24 21.88
C ILE A 12 6.05 28.46 21.33
N HIS A 13 6.89 29.21 22.09
CA HIS A 13 8.31 29.34 21.80
C HIS A 13 9.03 28.05 22.23
N PHE A 14 9.61 27.33 21.24
CA PHE A 14 10.45 26.19 21.50
C PHE A 14 11.91 26.61 21.40
N ASN A 15 12.73 26.16 22.35
CA ASN A 15 14.14 26.45 22.39
C ASN A 15 14.93 25.74 21.28
N ASN A 16 14.33 24.72 20.66
CA ASN A 16 14.98 23.90 19.65
C ASN A 16 13.95 23.40 18.64
N ARG A 17 14.35 23.32 17.38
CA ARG A 17 13.52 22.87 16.23
C ARG A 17 13.09 21.39 16.37
N THR A 18 13.92 20.56 16.99
CA THR A 18 13.66 19.13 17.20
C THR A 18 12.57 18.91 18.27
N GLU A 19 12.59 19.70 19.35
CA GLU A 19 11.56 19.68 20.38
C GLU A 19 10.20 20.13 19.84
N ALA A 20 10.19 21.17 19.00
CA ALA A 20 8.98 21.62 18.32
C ALA A 20 8.36 20.54 17.43
N GLN A 21 9.20 19.78 16.73
CA GLN A 21 8.77 18.69 15.86
C GLN A 21 8.23 17.50 16.68
N ALA A 22 8.91 17.12 17.76
CA ALA A 22 8.47 16.06 18.67
C ALA A 22 7.12 16.40 19.33
N GLU A 23 6.93 17.63 19.81
CA GLU A 23 5.66 18.06 20.41
C GLU A 23 4.52 18.18 19.40
N ASN A 24 4.79 18.61 18.17
CA ASN A 24 3.80 18.59 17.09
C ASN A 24 3.34 17.15 16.78
N LEU A 25 4.26 16.20 16.74
CA LEU A 25 3.96 14.79 16.55
C LEU A 25 3.15 14.23 17.72
N ARG A 26 3.56 14.52 18.95
CA ARG A 26 2.85 14.09 20.17
C ARG A 26 1.40 14.58 20.15
N LYS A 27 1.16 15.87 19.85
CA LYS A 27 -0.20 16.42 19.77
C LYS A 27 -1.00 15.84 18.61
N MET A 28 -0.36 15.59 17.47
CA MET A 28 -0.99 14.88 16.38
C MET A 28 -1.46 13.50 16.84
N PHE A 29 -0.62 12.74 17.56
CA PHE A 29 -0.99 11.42 18.09
C PHE A 29 -2.11 11.51 19.13
N LEU A 30 -2.11 12.50 20.01
CA LEU A 30 -3.18 12.73 20.99
C LEU A 30 -4.51 13.12 20.29
N ALA A 31 -4.46 13.99 19.29
CA ALA A 31 -5.63 14.35 18.48
C ALA A 31 -6.17 13.15 17.69
N MET A 32 -5.28 12.26 17.20
CA MET A 32 -5.64 11.01 16.55
C MET A 32 -6.40 10.06 17.48
N ALA A 33 -6.00 9.99 18.74
CA ALA A 33 -6.67 9.15 19.74
C ALA A 33 -8.10 9.63 20.02
N SER A 34 -8.38 10.92 19.82
CA SER A 34 -9.71 11.52 19.98
C SER A 34 -10.55 11.47 18.70
N ASP A 35 -9.96 11.73 17.54
CA ASP A 35 -10.67 11.72 16.26
C ASP A 35 -9.76 11.31 15.09
N ILE A 36 -10.02 10.13 14.54
CA ILE A 36 -9.25 9.56 13.43
C ILE A 36 -9.29 10.42 12.15
N ARG A 37 -10.32 11.25 11.97
CA ARG A 37 -10.45 12.13 10.81
C ARG A 37 -9.31 13.15 10.73
N VAL A 38 -8.77 13.57 11.88
CA VAL A 38 -7.58 14.45 11.95
C VAL A 38 -6.42 13.82 11.19
N VAL A 39 -6.22 12.52 11.33
CA VAL A 39 -5.14 11.79 10.63
C VAL A 39 -5.37 11.77 9.13
N LEU A 40 -6.60 11.46 8.71
CA LEU A 40 -6.94 11.40 7.28
C LEU A 40 -6.66 12.75 6.60
N VAL A 41 -7.07 13.85 7.26
CA VAL A 41 -6.80 15.21 6.76
C VAL A 41 -5.29 15.50 6.73
N LYS A 42 -4.54 15.11 7.77
CA LYS A 42 -3.08 15.28 7.82
C LYS A 42 -2.35 14.46 6.77
N LEU A 43 -2.79 13.24 6.51
CA LEU A 43 -2.22 12.40 5.45
C LEU A 43 -2.51 12.99 4.06
N ALA A 44 -3.72 13.52 3.85
CA ALA A 44 -4.10 14.18 2.61
C ALA A 44 -3.29 15.48 2.38
N ASP A 45 -3.15 16.32 3.43
CA ASP A 45 -2.31 17.51 3.41
C ASP A 45 -0.84 17.15 3.10
N ARG A 46 -0.30 16.12 3.78
CA ARG A 46 1.06 15.65 3.53
C ARG A 46 1.26 15.16 2.10
N LEU A 47 0.30 14.40 1.58
CA LEU A 47 0.35 13.92 0.20
C LEU A 47 0.31 15.07 -0.80
N HIS A 48 -0.55 16.07 -0.58
CA HIS A 48 -0.58 17.28 -1.40
C HIS A 48 0.76 18.03 -1.34
N ASN A 49 1.31 18.23 -0.13
CA ASN A 49 2.60 18.90 0.05
C ASN A 49 3.73 18.15 -0.64
N MET A 50 3.74 16.81 -0.63
CA MET A 50 4.74 16.01 -1.34
C MET A 50 4.62 16.10 -2.86
N ARG A 51 3.41 16.26 -3.41
CA ARG A 51 3.19 16.46 -4.85
C ARG A 51 3.63 17.84 -5.34
N THR A 52 3.69 18.83 -4.44
CA THR A 52 4.04 20.22 -4.74
C THR A 52 5.37 20.68 -4.14
N ILE A 53 6.15 19.75 -3.60
CA ILE A 53 7.40 20.05 -2.86
C ILE A 53 8.51 20.63 -3.76
N GLU A 54 8.42 20.49 -5.06
CA GLU A 54 9.44 20.92 -6.04
C GLU A 54 9.75 22.43 -5.98
N TRP A 55 8.79 23.23 -5.55
CA TRP A 55 8.92 24.69 -5.44
C TRP A 55 9.61 25.18 -4.14
N LEU A 56 9.96 24.26 -3.24
CA LEU A 56 10.66 24.59 -2.00
C LEU A 56 12.17 24.56 -2.21
N ASN A 57 12.92 25.19 -1.30
CA ASN A 57 14.37 25.05 -1.26
C ASN A 57 14.80 23.62 -0.85
N ASP A 58 16.02 23.22 -1.20
CA ASP A 58 16.48 21.84 -1.05
C ASP A 58 16.51 21.36 0.40
N GLU A 59 16.88 22.22 1.36
CA GLU A 59 16.86 21.88 2.79
C GLU A 59 15.45 21.50 3.27
N LYS A 60 14.45 22.29 2.87
CA LYS A 60 13.04 22.01 3.21
C LYS A 60 12.52 20.78 2.51
N LYS A 61 12.88 20.57 1.22
CA LYS A 61 12.51 19.36 0.47
C LYS A 61 12.99 18.10 1.18
N LEU A 62 14.27 18.03 1.48
CA LEU A 62 14.88 16.87 2.13
C LEU A 62 14.28 16.60 3.51
N ARG A 63 14.05 17.65 4.29
CA ARG A 63 13.40 17.51 5.61
C ARG A 63 11.99 16.94 5.50
N ILE A 64 11.15 17.53 4.62
CA ILE A 64 9.76 17.08 4.43
C ILE A 64 9.72 15.65 3.87
N ALA A 65 10.59 15.32 2.92
CA ALA A 65 10.68 13.99 2.35
C ALA A 65 11.09 12.93 3.40
N ARG A 66 12.08 13.25 4.26
CA ARG A 66 12.50 12.37 5.35
C ARG A 66 11.39 12.15 6.37
N GLU A 67 10.76 13.23 6.85
CA GLU A 67 9.62 13.16 7.76
C GLU A 67 8.47 12.34 7.15
N THR A 68 8.21 12.48 5.85
CA THR A 68 7.19 11.72 5.13
C THR A 68 7.49 10.23 5.14
N ARG A 69 8.73 9.84 4.85
CA ARG A 69 9.15 8.43 4.81
C ARG A 69 9.18 7.79 6.20
N GLU A 70 9.64 8.53 7.21
CA GLU A 70 9.86 7.99 8.57
C GLU A 70 8.58 7.99 9.41
N ILE A 71 7.63 8.88 9.16
CA ILE A 71 6.45 9.06 10.01
C ILE A 71 5.15 8.82 9.24
N TYR A 72 4.90 9.58 8.17
CA TYR A 72 3.59 9.58 7.52
C TYR A 72 3.32 8.30 6.69
N ALA A 73 4.32 7.77 6.01
CA ALA A 73 4.16 6.52 5.26
C ALA A 73 3.94 5.31 6.19
N PRO A 74 4.70 5.12 7.29
CA PRO A 74 4.40 4.12 8.31
C PRO A 74 3.04 4.31 8.97
N LEU A 75 2.62 5.55 9.21
CA LEU A 75 1.30 5.86 9.75
C LEU A 75 0.18 5.43 8.80
N ALA A 76 0.29 5.79 7.51
CA ALA A 76 -0.64 5.34 6.48
C ALA A 76 -0.71 3.81 6.39
N ASN A 77 0.44 3.13 6.52
CA ASN A 77 0.51 1.66 6.57
C ASN A 77 -0.22 1.07 7.77
N ARG A 78 -0.04 1.66 8.96
CA ARG A 78 -0.74 1.24 10.18
C ARG A 78 -2.25 1.38 10.05
N LEU A 79 -2.72 2.45 9.42
CA LEU A 79 -4.14 2.69 9.17
C LEU A 79 -4.70 1.89 7.99
N GLY A 80 -3.87 1.07 7.33
CA GLY A 80 -4.25 0.26 6.18
C GLY A 80 -4.45 1.05 4.88
N ILE A 81 -4.15 2.37 4.87
CA ILE A 81 -4.32 3.24 3.70
C ILE A 81 -3.12 3.05 2.76
N ASN A 82 -3.07 1.88 2.11
CA ASN A 82 -1.90 1.50 1.32
C ASN A 82 -1.70 2.41 0.09
N ARG A 83 -2.78 2.96 -0.47
CA ARG A 83 -2.69 3.90 -1.60
C ARG A 83 -1.85 5.13 -1.22
N PHE A 84 -2.09 5.74 -0.06
CA PHE A 84 -1.31 6.88 0.43
C PHE A 84 0.11 6.47 0.80
N LYS A 85 0.26 5.33 1.47
CA LYS A 85 1.57 4.79 1.82
C LYS A 85 2.49 4.71 0.61
N TRP A 86 2.05 4.04 -0.45
CA TRP A 86 2.90 3.82 -1.63
C TRP A 86 3.26 5.12 -2.35
N GLU A 87 2.32 6.03 -2.48
CA GLU A 87 2.56 7.31 -3.14
C GLU A 87 3.50 8.19 -2.30
N LEU A 88 3.31 8.23 -0.97
CA LEU A 88 4.21 8.94 -0.05
C LEU A 88 5.63 8.37 -0.08
N GLU A 89 5.76 7.03 -0.10
CA GLU A 89 7.06 6.35 -0.20
C GLU A 89 7.76 6.67 -1.52
N ASP A 90 7.07 6.59 -2.66
CA ASP A 90 7.65 6.87 -3.98
C ASP A 90 8.05 8.34 -4.14
N LEU A 91 7.21 9.26 -3.66
CA LEU A 91 7.53 10.70 -3.68
C LEU A 91 8.72 11.01 -2.76
N ALA A 92 8.78 10.42 -1.57
CA ALA A 92 9.92 10.61 -0.67
C ALA A 92 11.21 10.03 -1.27
N PHE A 93 11.15 8.86 -1.90
CA PHE A 93 12.26 8.21 -2.58
C PHE A 93 12.83 9.09 -3.70
N LYS A 94 11.97 9.72 -4.50
CA LYS A 94 12.38 10.65 -5.58
C LYS A 94 13.29 11.77 -5.09
N PHE A 95 13.04 12.28 -3.87
CA PHE A 95 13.79 13.43 -3.33
C PHE A 95 14.95 13.03 -2.42
N LEU A 96 14.87 11.89 -1.75
CA LEU A 96 15.92 11.44 -0.82
C LEU A 96 17.05 10.68 -1.53
N GLU A 97 16.71 9.87 -2.50
CA GLU A 97 17.64 9.06 -3.30
C GLU A 97 17.39 9.30 -4.81
N PRO A 98 17.61 10.52 -5.32
CA PRO A 98 17.24 10.91 -6.68
C PRO A 98 17.96 10.10 -7.77
N LYS A 99 19.21 9.71 -7.54
CA LYS A 99 20.00 8.92 -8.46
C LYS A 99 19.42 7.51 -8.62
N GLU A 100 19.22 6.84 -7.50
CA GLU A 100 18.66 5.48 -7.43
C GLU A 100 17.22 5.45 -7.97
N TYR A 101 16.45 6.50 -7.70
CA TYR A 101 15.12 6.67 -8.26
C TYR A 101 15.12 6.75 -9.78
N LEU A 102 15.99 7.58 -10.38
CA LEU A 102 16.11 7.74 -11.82
C LEU A 102 16.62 6.46 -12.48
N ASP A 103 17.69 5.87 -11.96
CA ASP A 103 18.27 4.63 -12.46
C ASP A 103 17.23 3.48 -12.47
N LEU A 104 16.46 3.34 -11.38
CA LEU A 104 15.43 2.31 -11.29
C LEU A 104 14.27 2.59 -12.25
N LYS A 105 13.85 3.85 -12.38
CA LYS A 105 12.80 4.28 -13.30
C LYS A 105 13.17 3.95 -14.75
N ASP A 106 14.42 4.21 -15.15
CA ASP A 106 14.92 3.93 -16.49
C ASP A 106 15.02 2.42 -16.75
N GLN A 107 15.54 1.64 -15.80
CA GLN A 107 15.57 0.18 -15.90
C GLN A 107 14.17 -0.43 -16.06
N ILE A 108 13.17 0.15 -15.41
CA ILE A 108 11.77 -0.26 -15.53
C ILE A 108 11.21 0.14 -16.90
N ALA A 109 11.53 1.33 -17.39
CA ALA A 109 11.04 1.86 -18.66
C ALA A 109 11.56 1.05 -19.87
N VAL A 110 12.86 0.73 -19.90
CA VAL A 110 13.49 -0.05 -20.99
C VAL A 110 12.81 -1.40 -21.23
N LYS A 111 12.32 -2.06 -20.18
CA LYS A 111 11.67 -3.38 -20.28
C LYS A 111 10.14 -3.31 -20.27
N ARG A 112 9.57 -2.12 -20.38
CA ARG A 112 8.13 -1.91 -20.20
C ARG A 112 7.29 -2.63 -21.25
N SER A 113 7.58 -2.47 -22.52
CA SER A 113 6.77 -3.06 -23.62
C SER A 113 6.76 -4.58 -23.58
N ASP A 114 7.92 -5.21 -23.36
CA ASP A 114 8.03 -6.67 -23.27
C ASP A 114 7.37 -7.22 -22.02
N ARG A 115 7.42 -6.47 -20.94
CA ARG A 115 6.76 -6.84 -19.68
C ARG A 115 5.24 -6.73 -19.82
N GLU A 116 4.73 -5.68 -20.45
CA GLU A 116 3.30 -5.49 -20.71
C GLU A 116 2.75 -6.58 -21.63
N LYS A 117 3.46 -6.94 -22.70
CA LYS A 117 3.09 -8.03 -23.58
C LYS A 117 3.01 -9.37 -22.84
N ARG A 118 4.04 -9.70 -22.04
CA ARG A 118 4.06 -10.93 -21.24
C ARG A 118 2.97 -10.97 -20.19
N LEU A 119 2.74 -9.85 -19.51
CA LEU A 119 1.68 -9.72 -18.52
C LEU A 119 0.30 -9.93 -19.16
N LYS A 120 0.06 -9.34 -20.35
CA LYS A 120 -1.17 -9.52 -21.10
C LYS A 120 -1.44 -10.97 -21.45
N VAL A 121 -0.41 -11.71 -21.91
CA VAL A 121 -0.52 -13.15 -22.19
C VAL A 121 -0.88 -13.92 -20.94
N THR A 122 -0.22 -13.63 -19.81
CA THR A 122 -0.49 -14.30 -18.54
C THR A 122 -1.89 -13.99 -18.02
N LEU A 123 -2.34 -12.72 -18.14
CA LEU A 123 -3.70 -12.30 -17.76
C LEU A 123 -4.76 -13.03 -18.58
N ASN A 124 -4.58 -13.14 -19.90
CA ASN A 124 -5.54 -13.83 -20.77
C ASN A 124 -5.63 -15.31 -20.42
N LEU A 125 -4.49 -16.01 -20.28
CA LEU A 125 -4.46 -17.41 -19.89
C LEU A 125 -5.17 -17.63 -18.54
N MET A 126 -4.88 -16.80 -17.54
CA MET A 126 -5.50 -16.91 -16.24
C MET A 126 -7.00 -16.64 -16.30
N LYS A 127 -7.43 -15.65 -17.09
CA LYS A 127 -8.84 -15.33 -17.30
C LYS A 127 -9.60 -16.51 -17.91
N GLU A 128 -9.05 -17.14 -18.95
CA GLU A 128 -9.65 -18.30 -19.61
C GLU A 128 -9.79 -19.48 -18.62
N ASN A 129 -8.75 -19.77 -17.81
CA ASN A 129 -8.79 -20.86 -16.84
C ASN A 129 -9.77 -20.59 -15.69
N LEU A 130 -9.89 -19.34 -15.21
CA LEU A 130 -10.88 -18.98 -14.20
C LEU A 130 -12.31 -19.16 -14.73
N ILE A 131 -12.58 -18.76 -15.97
CA ILE A 131 -13.88 -18.97 -16.63
C ILE A 131 -14.17 -20.46 -16.77
N SER A 132 -13.22 -21.24 -17.27
CA SER A 132 -13.36 -22.68 -17.45
C SER A 132 -13.63 -23.43 -16.15
N ALA A 133 -13.08 -22.93 -15.04
CA ALA A 133 -13.33 -23.45 -13.69
C ALA A 133 -14.69 -22.97 -13.10
N GLY A 134 -15.49 -22.23 -13.88
CA GLY A 134 -16.83 -21.78 -13.49
C GLY A 134 -16.87 -20.57 -12.57
N LEU A 135 -15.80 -19.78 -12.45
CA LEU A 135 -15.84 -18.47 -11.80
C LEU A 135 -16.46 -17.46 -12.77
N LYS A 136 -17.55 -16.82 -12.37
CA LYS A 136 -18.32 -15.91 -13.25
C LYS A 136 -18.03 -14.45 -12.97
N ASN A 137 -17.92 -14.07 -11.69
CA ASN A 137 -17.78 -12.69 -11.25
C ASN A 137 -16.38 -12.48 -10.68
N PHE A 138 -15.45 -12.07 -11.53
CA PHE A 138 -14.11 -11.72 -11.12
C PHE A 138 -13.51 -10.61 -12.00
N GLU A 139 -12.60 -9.87 -11.40
CA GLU A 139 -11.72 -8.94 -12.10
C GLU A 139 -10.28 -9.43 -11.95
N ILE A 140 -9.52 -9.41 -13.04
CA ILE A 140 -8.10 -9.73 -13.01
C ILE A 140 -7.30 -8.58 -13.60
N THR A 141 -6.32 -8.10 -12.84
CA THR A 141 -5.47 -6.96 -13.21
C THR A 141 -3.99 -7.25 -12.96
N GLY A 142 -3.14 -6.64 -13.77
CA GLY A 142 -1.73 -6.57 -13.48
C GLY A 142 -1.46 -5.43 -12.49
N ARG A 143 -0.72 -5.70 -11.43
CA ARG A 143 -0.32 -4.70 -10.45
C ARG A 143 1.16 -4.34 -10.65
N PRO A 144 1.49 -3.12 -11.11
CA PRO A 144 2.86 -2.65 -11.04
C PRO A 144 3.26 -2.46 -9.57
N LYS A 145 4.46 -2.87 -9.21
CA LYS A 145 5.04 -2.51 -7.92
C LYS A 145 5.52 -1.07 -7.98
N HIS A 146 5.33 -0.35 -6.88
CA HIS A 146 5.84 1.00 -6.72
C HIS A 146 7.38 0.98 -6.58
N LEU A 147 8.03 2.07 -7.01
CA LEU A 147 9.48 2.15 -7.15
C LEU A 147 10.22 1.93 -5.83
N TYR A 148 9.80 2.64 -4.78
CA TYR A 148 10.39 2.47 -3.45
C TYR A 148 10.31 1.02 -2.94
N GLY A 149 9.19 0.33 -3.19
CA GLY A 149 9.02 -1.07 -2.78
C GLY A 149 9.98 -2.03 -3.51
N ILE A 150 10.34 -1.73 -4.76
CA ILE A 150 11.34 -2.48 -5.51
C ILE A 150 12.73 -2.16 -4.96
N TRP A 151 13.09 -0.90 -4.84
CA TRP A 151 14.37 -0.44 -4.32
C TRP A 151 14.64 -0.95 -2.90
N SER A 152 13.71 -0.77 -1.99
CA SER A 152 13.83 -1.25 -0.61
C SER A 152 14.03 -2.78 -0.52
N LYS A 153 13.48 -3.53 -1.49
CA LYS A 153 13.71 -4.98 -1.58
C LYS A 153 15.09 -5.29 -2.12
N MET A 154 15.58 -4.53 -3.10
CA MET A 154 16.95 -4.65 -3.62
C MET A 154 17.97 -4.42 -2.51
N GLU A 155 17.83 -3.32 -1.78
CA GLU A 155 18.70 -2.97 -0.64
C GLU A 155 18.69 -4.05 0.46
N ARG A 156 17.50 -4.45 0.92
CA ARG A 156 17.37 -5.44 1.99
C ARG A 156 17.92 -6.81 1.62
N GLN A 157 17.83 -7.21 0.34
CA GLN A 157 18.29 -8.50 -0.14
C GLN A 157 19.68 -8.45 -0.78
N GLN A 158 20.28 -7.25 -0.88
CA GLN A 158 21.56 -7.02 -1.58
C GLN A 158 21.55 -7.61 -2.99
N LYS A 159 20.48 -7.31 -3.75
CA LYS A 159 20.24 -7.83 -5.09
C LYS A 159 20.11 -6.71 -6.12
N HIS A 160 20.59 -6.97 -7.32
CA HIS A 160 20.36 -6.09 -8.45
C HIS A 160 18.93 -6.20 -8.97
N PHE A 161 18.44 -5.18 -9.70
CA PHE A 161 17.08 -5.14 -10.25
C PHE A 161 16.71 -6.37 -11.09
N HIS A 162 17.66 -6.89 -11.89
CA HIS A 162 17.42 -8.08 -12.73
C HIS A 162 17.23 -9.38 -11.92
N GLU A 163 17.67 -9.41 -10.67
CA GLU A 163 17.49 -10.52 -9.74
C GLU A 163 16.20 -10.39 -8.91
N ILE A 164 15.52 -9.24 -8.98
CA ILE A 164 14.21 -9.05 -8.34
C ILE A 164 13.12 -9.62 -9.25
N TYR A 165 12.73 -10.83 -8.99
CA TYR A 165 11.75 -11.58 -9.78
C TYR A 165 10.31 -11.07 -9.69
N ASP A 166 10.02 -10.26 -8.71
CA ASP A 166 8.68 -9.84 -8.27
C ASP A 166 8.17 -8.53 -8.90
N VAL A 167 8.63 -8.15 -10.08
CA VAL A 167 8.24 -6.87 -10.70
C VAL A 167 6.83 -6.93 -11.30
N ALA A 168 6.32 -8.13 -11.58
CA ALA A 168 4.96 -8.35 -12.05
C ALA A 168 4.14 -9.06 -10.95
N ALA A 169 3.00 -8.49 -10.61
CA ALA A 169 2.03 -9.13 -9.74
C ALA A 169 0.67 -9.18 -10.44
N LEU A 170 -0.06 -10.25 -10.25
CA LEU A 170 -1.46 -10.38 -10.64
C LEU A 170 -2.34 -10.10 -9.43
N ARG A 171 -3.46 -9.46 -9.66
CA ARG A 171 -4.51 -9.30 -8.68
C ARG A 171 -5.80 -9.88 -9.24
N ILE A 172 -6.40 -10.80 -8.48
CA ILE A 172 -7.69 -11.39 -8.76
C ILE A 172 -8.65 -10.90 -7.68
N ILE A 173 -9.74 -10.26 -8.09
CA ILE A 173 -10.80 -9.78 -7.21
C ILE A 173 -12.03 -10.59 -7.53
N VAL A 174 -12.65 -11.16 -6.51
CA VAL A 174 -13.83 -12.03 -6.60
C VAL A 174 -14.93 -11.52 -5.66
N ASP A 175 -16.11 -12.10 -5.73
CA ASP A 175 -17.29 -11.69 -4.96
C ASP A 175 -17.29 -12.18 -3.50
N ASN A 176 -16.78 -13.37 -3.22
CA ASN A 176 -16.80 -13.98 -1.88
C ASN A 176 -15.54 -14.78 -1.54
N SER A 177 -15.43 -15.19 -0.27
CA SER A 177 -14.23 -15.89 0.23
C SER A 177 -14.05 -17.28 -0.40
N ASP A 178 -15.12 -18.02 -0.65
CA ASP A 178 -15.04 -19.35 -1.28
C ASP A 178 -14.45 -19.23 -2.69
N SER A 179 -14.87 -18.20 -3.44
CA SER A 179 -14.32 -17.89 -4.74
C SER A 179 -12.82 -17.52 -4.68
N CYS A 180 -12.33 -16.97 -3.55
CA CYS A 180 -10.89 -16.72 -3.37
C CYS A 180 -10.11 -18.04 -3.34
N TYR A 181 -10.55 -19.04 -2.59
CA TYR A 181 -9.88 -20.33 -2.50
C TYR A 181 -10.01 -21.15 -3.78
N ARG A 182 -11.15 -21.06 -4.47
CA ARG A 182 -11.34 -21.65 -5.80
C ARG A 182 -10.39 -21.02 -6.81
N ALA A 183 -10.24 -19.69 -6.82
CA ALA A 183 -9.31 -19.00 -7.69
C ALA A 183 -7.85 -19.39 -7.37
N LEU A 184 -7.50 -19.60 -6.09
CA LEU A 184 -6.18 -20.10 -5.69
C LEU A 184 -5.89 -21.48 -6.27
N ALA A 185 -6.86 -22.39 -6.22
CA ALA A 185 -6.72 -23.74 -6.81
C ALA A 185 -6.43 -23.63 -8.32
N VAL A 186 -7.20 -22.79 -9.05
CA VAL A 186 -6.96 -22.56 -10.49
C VAL A 186 -5.58 -21.98 -10.77
N VAL A 187 -5.13 -21.03 -9.92
CA VAL A 187 -3.77 -20.44 -10.05
C VAL A 187 -2.69 -21.51 -9.90
N HIS A 188 -2.83 -22.41 -8.92
CA HIS A 188 -1.85 -23.47 -8.65
C HIS A 188 -1.92 -24.62 -9.66
N ASP A 189 -3.07 -24.86 -10.28
CA ASP A 189 -3.23 -25.80 -11.39
C ASP A 189 -2.61 -25.23 -12.69
N THR A 190 -2.78 -23.95 -12.93
CA THR A 190 -2.22 -23.26 -14.12
C THR A 190 -0.70 -23.08 -14.02
N PHE A 191 -0.19 -22.78 -12.84
CA PHE A 191 1.21 -22.44 -12.58
C PHE A 191 1.74 -23.17 -11.36
N LYS A 192 2.97 -23.67 -11.43
CA LYS A 192 3.60 -24.35 -10.30
C LYS A 192 3.86 -23.38 -9.14
N PRO A 193 3.31 -23.60 -7.94
CA PRO A 193 3.57 -22.77 -6.78
C PRO A 193 5.02 -22.90 -6.29
N ILE A 194 5.56 -21.79 -5.78
CA ILE A 194 6.89 -21.78 -5.15
C ILE A 194 6.73 -22.14 -3.67
N PRO A 195 7.40 -23.21 -3.18
CA PRO A 195 7.31 -23.63 -1.79
C PRO A 195 7.65 -22.49 -0.81
N GLY A 196 6.93 -22.40 0.30
CA GLY A 196 7.13 -21.38 1.33
C GLY A 196 6.73 -19.95 0.94
N ARG A 197 6.13 -19.75 -0.24
CA ARG A 197 5.69 -18.44 -0.73
C ARG A 197 4.17 -18.23 -0.70
N PHE A 198 3.45 -19.10 -0.03
CA PHE A 198 2.00 -18.94 0.19
C PHE A 198 1.75 -18.27 1.55
N LYS A 199 0.81 -17.34 1.61
CA LYS A 199 0.34 -16.68 2.84
C LYS A 199 -1.16 -16.48 2.76
N ASP A 200 -1.86 -16.98 3.75
CA ASP A 200 -3.29 -16.80 3.92
C ASP A 200 -3.58 -15.68 4.93
N TYR A 201 -3.87 -14.50 4.41
CA TYR A 201 -4.32 -13.38 5.22
C TYR A 201 -5.87 -13.23 5.22
N ILE A 202 -6.62 -14.18 4.62
CA ILE A 202 -8.07 -14.26 4.78
C ILE A 202 -8.36 -14.96 6.10
N GLY A 203 -7.77 -16.13 6.31
CA GLY A 203 -7.91 -16.90 7.55
C GLY A 203 -7.18 -16.24 8.73
N LEU A 204 -6.05 -15.57 8.49
CA LEU A 204 -5.28 -14.86 9.53
C LEU A 204 -5.04 -13.39 9.11
N PRO A 205 -6.00 -12.48 9.31
CA PRO A 205 -5.88 -11.08 8.94
C PRO A 205 -4.70 -10.39 9.62
N LYS A 206 -4.10 -9.41 8.94
CA LYS A 206 -3.08 -8.57 9.55
C LYS A 206 -3.69 -7.63 10.60
N PRO A 207 -2.90 -7.11 11.57
CA PRO A 207 -3.40 -6.20 12.61
C PRO A 207 -4.14 -4.97 12.07
N ASN A 208 -3.77 -4.48 10.88
CA ASN A 208 -4.43 -3.36 10.21
C ASN A 208 -5.68 -3.76 9.39
N GLY A 209 -6.21 -4.97 9.57
CA GLY A 209 -7.40 -5.47 8.86
C GLY A 209 -7.16 -5.90 7.42
N TYR A 210 -5.92 -5.92 6.94
CA TYR A 210 -5.62 -6.38 5.58
C TYR A 210 -5.88 -7.87 5.43
N GLN A 211 -6.66 -8.23 4.39
CA GLN A 211 -7.00 -9.60 4.02
C GLN A 211 -6.71 -9.84 2.53
N SER A 212 -6.08 -10.96 2.21
CA SER A 212 -5.81 -11.44 0.84
C SER A 212 -5.12 -12.80 0.89
N LEU A 213 -5.33 -13.66 -0.07
CA LEU A 213 -4.41 -14.77 -0.33
C LEU A 213 -3.21 -14.24 -1.14
N HIS A 214 -2.01 -14.61 -0.75
CA HIS A 214 -0.79 -14.32 -1.49
C HIS A 214 -0.11 -15.62 -1.86
N THR A 215 0.18 -15.80 -3.12
CA THR A 215 1.01 -16.90 -3.59
C THR A 215 2.00 -16.41 -4.62
N SER A 216 3.16 -17.08 -4.68
CA SER A 216 4.12 -16.87 -5.77
C SER A 216 4.19 -18.14 -6.59
N VAL A 217 4.04 -18.00 -7.89
CA VAL A 217 4.03 -19.12 -8.83
C VAL A 217 5.09 -18.94 -9.91
N ILE A 218 5.51 -20.02 -10.54
CA ILE A 218 6.44 -19.98 -11.67
C ILE A 218 5.61 -19.83 -12.94
N GLY A 219 5.61 -18.62 -13.52
CA GLY A 219 5.12 -18.41 -14.87
C GLY A 219 6.08 -18.99 -15.91
N ARG A 220 5.84 -18.74 -17.21
CA ARG A 220 6.64 -19.36 -18.30
C ARG A 220 8.15 -19.25 -18.11
N HIS A 221 8.67 -18.18 -17.50
CA HIS A 221 10.10 -17.97 -17.31
C HIS A 221 10.49 -17.23 -16.03
N ARG A 222 9.52 -16.76 -15.23
CA ARG A 222 9.78 -15.94 -14.04
C ARG A 222 8.72 -16.15 -12.98
N PRO A 223 9.06 -15.97 -11.70
CA PRO A 223 8.10 -15.91 -10.63
C PRO A 223 7.09 -14.77 -10.81
N ILE A 224 5.83 -15.06 -10.52
CA ILE A 224 4.71 -14.11 -10.52
C ILE A 224 4.08 -14.16 -9.15
N GLU A 225 3.94 -12.99 -8.50
CA GLU A 225 3.13 -12.87 -7.29
C GLU A 225 1.65 -12.76 -7.67
N VAL A 226 0.80 -13.54 -7.04
CA VAL A 226 -0.65 -13.49 -7.23
C VAL A 226 -1.31 -13.12 -5.91
N GLN A 227 -2.15 -12.08 -5.94
CA GLN A 227 -2.96 -11.64 -4.81
C GLN A 227 -4.42 -11.89 -5.14
N ILE A 228 -5.13 -12.61 -4.25
CA ILE A 228 -6.53 -12.97 -4.45
C ILE A 228 -7.32 -12.46 -3.24
N ARG A 229 -8.41 -11.74 -3.49
CA ARG A 229 -9.23 -11.16 -2.43
C ARG A 229 -10.62 -10.81 -2.94
N THR A 230 -11.56 -10.61 -2.04
CA THR A 230 -12.90 -10.14 -2.40
C THR A 230 -12.90 -8.63 -2.69
N THR A 231 -14.00 -8.14 -3.28
CA THR A 231 -14.20 -6.70 -3.52
C THR A 231 -14.16 -5.91 -2.20
N SER A 232 -14.77 -6.41 -1.13
CA SER A 232 -14.72 -5.75 0.19
C SER A 232 -13.32 -5.73 0.78
N MET A 233 -12.58 -6.84 0.71
CA MET A 233 -11.17 -6.91 1.14
C MET A 233 -10.30 -5.98 0.30
N HIS A 234 -10.63 -5.78 -0.99
CA HIS A 234 -9.92 -4.86 -1.86
C HIS A 234 -10.09 -3.41 -1.40
N GLN A 235 -11.31 -3.00 -1.09
CA GLN A 235 -11.59 -1.67 -0.56
C GLN A 235 -10.83 -1.42 0.75
N ILE A 236 -10.88 -2.37 1.68
CA ILE A 236 -10.13 -2.28 2.95
C ILE A 236 -8.62 -2.22 2.70
N ALA A 237 -8.10 -3.01 1.75
CA ALA A 237 -6.68 -3.03 1.44
C ALA A 237 -6.16 -1.75 0.76
N GLU A 238 -6.98 -1.02 0.00
CA GLU A 238 -6.60 0.23 -0.67
C GLU A 238 -6.78 1.45 0.25
N TYR A 239 -7.93 1.51 0.95
CA TYR A 239 -8.36 2.70 1.69
C TYR A 239 -8.30 2.53 3.21
N GLY A 240 -8.06 1.30 3.71
CA GLY A 240 -7.93 1.02 5.13
C GLY A 240 -9.14 1.50 5.93
N ILE A 241 -8.83 2.24 6.99
CA ILE A 241 -9.85 2.82 7.86
C ILE A 241 -10.82 3.76 7.14
N ALA A 242 -10.38 4.42 6.06
CA ALA A 242 -11.22 5.32 5.29
C ALA A 242 -12.33 4.58 4.53
N ALA A 243 -12.13 3.30 4.14
CA ALA A 243 -13.16 2.48 3.52
C ALA A 243 -14.40 2.30 4.42
N HIS A 244 -14.21 2.29 5.74
CA HIS A 244 -15.31 2.15 6.70
C HIS A 244 -16.19 3.40 6.83
N TRP A 245 -15.68 4.58 6.45
CA TRP A 245 -16.45 5.83 6.50
C TRP A 245 -17.41 5.95 5.32
N GLN A 246 -17.02 5.46 4.16
CA GLN A 246 -17.88 5.46 2.97
C GLN A 246 -19.14 4.59 3.16
N TYR A 247 -19.06 3.56 4.01
CA TYR A 247 -20.20 2.67 4.32
C TYR A 247 -21.15 3.23 5.37
N LYS A 248 -20.75 4.27 6.15
CA LYS A 248 -21.53 4.82 7.27
C LYS A 248 -22.47 5.95 6.92
N GLU A 249 -22.36 6.55 5.75
CA GLU A 249 -23.34 7.57 5.32
C GLU A 249 -24.72 6.98 5.01
N GLY A 250 -24.88 5.66 5.04
CA GLY A 250 -26.15 4.94 4.80
C GLY A 250 -26.69 4.07 5.93
N GLY A 251 -26.08 3.98 7.12
CA GLY A 251 -26.55 3.03 8.16
C GLY A 251 -26.00 3.27 9.57
N SER A 252 -26.79 2.89 10.59
CA SER A 252 -26.55 3.07 12.02
C SER A 252 -25.16 2.73 12.56
N PRO A 253 -24.66 3.41 13.60
CA PRO A 253 -23.31 3.20 14.15
C PRO A 253 -23.19 1.85 14.86
N ALA A 254 -22.47 0.93 14.30
CA ALA A 254 -22.17 -0.34 14.95
C ALA A 254 -21.11 -0.14 16.05
N LYS A 255 -21.38 -0.66 17.25
CA LYS A 255 -20.50 -0.68 18.44
C LYS A 255 -19.10 -1.29 18.20
N SER A 256 -18.85 -1.93 17.06
CA SER A 256 -17.63 -2.69 16.77
C SER A 256 -16.38 -1.83 16.44
N ASN A 257 -16.50 -0.52 16.31
CA ASN A 257 -15.38 0.32 15.90
C ASN A 257 -14.46 0.75 17.05
N ALA A 258 -14.99 0.89 18.29
CA ALA A 258 -14.16 1.26 19.45
C ALA A 258 -13.13 0.15 19.77
N GLU A 259 -13.51 -1.12 19.63
CA GLU A 259 -12.62 -2.26 19.86
C GLU A 259 -11.55 -2.42 18.79
N ARG A 260 -11.89 -2.15 17.51
CA ARG A 260 -10.95 -2.22 16.39
C ARG A 260 -9.86 -1.14 16.44
N PHE A 261 -10.08 -0.06 17.17
CA PHE A 261 -9.13 1.04 17.32
C PHE A 261 -8.35 1.02 18.65
N ASN A 262 -8.61 0.05 19.53
CA ASN A 262 -7.85 -0.10 20.77
C ASN A 262 -6.35 -0.28 20.53
N TRP A 263 -5.95 -0.87 19.42
CA TRP A 263 -4.53 -1.00 19.06
C TRP A 263 -3.85 0.34 18.68
N LEU A 264 -4.63 1.40 18.36
CA LEU A 264 -4.08 2.75 18.16
C LEU A 264 -3.73 3.43 19.49
N ARG A 265 -4.27 2.91 20.59
CA ARG A 265 -4.03 3.44 21.95
C ARG A 265 -2.86 2.75 22.64
N GLN A 266 -2.40 1.62 22.14
CA GLN A 266 -1.19 0.91 22.55
C GLN A 266 0.02 1.37 21.72
#